data_d49346d34e198328892953b414f13538
#
_entry.id   d49346d34e198328892953b414f13538
#
_cell.length_a   1.000
_cell.length_b   1.000
_cell.length_c   1.000
_cell.angle_alpha   90.00
_cell.angle_beta   90.00
_cell.angle_gamma   90.00
#
_symmetry.space_group_name_H-M   'P 1'
#
loop_
_entity.id
_entity.type
_entity.pdbx_description
1 polymer ?
#
loop_
_entity_poly.entity_id
_entity_poly.type
_entity_poly.pdbx_seq_one_letter_code
_entity_poly.pdbx_strand_id
1 'polypeptide(L)'
;TEHPHGLTDAEYDTLFTKDKPIIFAYHGYPTLIHELTYRRHNRNLHVRGYKEEGTITTPFDMRVLNDIDRFDLVIDTVQRLPQLGNRGAYLIQKMNDKLVEHRQYIKDNGVDLPEVRAWKWNDGKGVEV
;
A
#
# COMPACT_ATOMS: atom_id res chain seq x y z
N THR A 1 16.68 -13.87 21.32
CA THR A 1 15.75 -13.58 22.44
C THR A 1 14.71 -12.58 21.99
N GLU A 2 13.46 -12.91 22.20
CA GLU A 2 12.35 -12.01 21.90
C GLU A 2 12.43 -10.76 22.81
N HIS A 3 12.03 -9.63 22.28
CA HIS A 3 11.94 -8.41 23.08
C HIS A 3 10.90 -8.60 24.20
N PRO A 4 11.22 -8.26 25.46
CA PRO A 4 10.32 -8.54 26.60
C PRO A 4 8.95 -7.86 26.49
N HIS A 5 8.80 -6.84 25.69
CA HIS A 5 7.54 -6.15 25.41
C HIS A 5 7.02 -6.38 23.97
N GLY A 6 7.64 -7.29 23.24
CA GLY A 6 7.20 -7.68 21.91
C GLY A 6 6.13 -8.75 21.96
N LEU A 7 5.44 -8.96 20.85
CA LEU A 7 4.49 -10.05 20.69
C LEU A 7 5.23 -11.38 20.66
N THR A 8 4.71 -12.38 21.35
CA THR A 8 5.13 -13.77 21.17
C THR A 8 4.79 -14.24 19.75
N ASP A 9 5.40 -15.32 19.28
CA ASP A 9 5.07 -15.88 17.97
C ASP A 9 3.59 -16.29 17.88
N ALA A 10 3.03 -16.83 18.94
CA ALA A 10 1.62 -17.21 18.98
C ALA A 10 0.67 -16.01 18.88
N GLU A 11 0.97 -14.91 19.56
CA GLU A 11 0.21 -13.67 19.46
C GLU A 11 0.34 -13.04 18.08
N TYR A 12 1.55 -13.03 17.53
CA TYR A 12 1.80 -12.53 16.19
C TYR A 12 1.03 -13.34 15.14
N ASP A 13 1.08 -14.67 15.20
CA ASP A 13 0.37 -15.55 14.28
C ASP A 13 -1.16 -15.38 14.37
N THR A 14 -1.67 -15.08 15.57
CA THR A 14 -3.09 -14.79 15.77
C THR A 14 -3.52 -13.49 15.06
N LEU A 15 -2.68 -12.46 15.10
CA LEU A 15 -2.98 -11.17 14.49
C LEU A 15 -2.74 -11.16 12.98
N PHE A 16 -1.63 -11.74 12.53
CA PHE A 16 -1.16 -11.62 11.16
C PHE A 16 -1.32 -12.90 10.33
N THR A 17 -1.80 -13.98 10.95
CA THR A 17 -1.90 -15.32 10.34
C THR A 17 -0.52 -15.93 10.02
N LYS A 18 -0.49 -17.21 9.66
CA LYS A 18 0.74 -17.92 9.30
C LYS A 18 1.01 -17.98 7.81
N ASP A 19 -0.03 -17.81 6.99
CA ASP A 19 -0.01 -18.15 5.57
C ASP A 19 -0.70 -17.11 4.67
N LYS A 20 -1.56 -16.28 5.23
CA LYS A 20 -2.27 -15.28 4.43
C LYS A 20 -1.33 -14.18 3.93
N PRO A 21 -1.53 -13.68 2.71
CA PRO A 21 -0.75 -12.54 2.23
C PRO A 21 -0.91 -11.32 3.13
N ILE A 22 0.22 -10.71 3.46
CA ILE A 22 0.26 -9.46 4.22
C ILE A 22 0.88 -8.39 3.34
N ILE A 23 0.18 -7.28 3.16
CA ILE A 23 0.74 -6.08 2.55
C ILE A 23 0.97 -5.09 3.68
N PHE A 24 2.22 -4.75 3.90
CA PHE A 24 2.65 -3.83 4.93
C PHE A 24 3.15 -2.54 4.29
N ALA A 25 2.32 -1.50 4.31
CA ALA A 25 2.69 -0.18 3.82
C ALA A 25 3.33 0.64 4.94
N TYR A 26 4.55 1.08 4.73
CA TYR A 26 5.35 1.72 5.75
C TYR A 26 5.95 3.05 5.26
N HIS A 27 5.81 4.09 6.05
CA HIS A 27 6.38 5.41 5.75
C HIS A 27 7.86 5.47 6.13
N GLY A 28 8.64 4.61 5.52
CA GLY A 28 10.08 4.46 5.74
C GLY A 28 10.64 3.38 4.84
N TYR A 29 11.87 2.97 5.09
CA TYR A 29 12.53 1.96 4.27
C TYR A 29 12.09 0.55 4.67
N PRO A 30 11.82 -0.34 3.70
CA PRO A 30 11.36 -1.71 3.97
C PRO A 30 12.28 -2.55 4.85
N THR A 31 13.57 -2.28 4.83
CA THR A 31 14.59 -3.02 5.59
C THR A 31 14.25 -3.14 7.09
N LEU A 32 13.75 -2.06 7.70
CA LEU A 32 13.39 -2.08 9.11
C LEU A 32 12.30 -3.11 9.40
N ILE A 33 11.29 -3.19 8.56
CA ILE A 33 10.18 -4.13 8.72
C ILE A 33 10.66 -5.57 8.50
N HIS A 34 11.55 -5.79 7.53
CA HIS A 34 12.17 -7.10 7.31
C HIS A 34 13.00 -7.54 8.53
N GLU A 35 13.75 -6.64 9.14
CA GLU A 35 14.51 -6.93 10.37
C GLU A 35 13.60 -7.30 11.55
N LEU A 36 12.46 -6.60 11.69
CA LEU A 36 11.50 -6.86 12.76
C LEU A 36 10.73 -8.18 12.59
N THR A 37 10.61 -8.67 11.37
CA THR A 37 9.71 -9.78 11.04
C THR A 37 10.42 -11.04 10.54
N TYR A 38 11.72 -11.03 10.34
CA TYR A 38 12.45 -12.14 9.71
C TYR A 38 12.33 -13.48 10.46
N ARG A 39 12.04 -13.45 11.76
CA ARG A 39 11.84 -14.64 12.58
C ARG A 39 10.39 -15.16 12.60
N ARG A 40 9.46 -14.35 12.11
CA ARG A 40 8.04 -14.72 12.14
C ARG A 40 7.73 -15.83 11.15
N HIS A 41 6.67 -16.60 11.43
CA HIS A 41 6.32 -17.77 10.63
C HIS A 41 5.79 -17.42 9.25
N ASN A 42 5.01 -16.34 9.14
CA ASN A 42 4.42 -15.94 7.86
C ASN A 42 5.47 -15.33 6.94
N ARG A 43 5.83 -16.07 5.90
CA ARG A 43 6.76 -15.62 4.85
C ARG A 43 6.09 -14.90 3.69
N ASN A 44 4.76 -14.83 3.69
CA ASN A 44 3.97 -14.16 2.66
C ASN A 44 3.74 -12.68 3.01
N LEU A 45 4.78 -12.02 3.46
CA LEU A 45 4.82 -10.63 3.84
C LEU A 45 5.43 -9.79 2.72
N HIS A 46 4.68 -8.82 2.25
CA HIS A 46 5.07 -7.89 1.19
C HIS A 46 5.16 -6.49 1.77
N VAL A 47 6.38 -6.02 1.97
CA VAL A 47 6.62 -4.68 2.52
C VAL A 47 6.72 -3.67 1.39
N ARG A 48 5.93 -2.61 1.51
CA ARG A 48 5.97 -1.45 0.61
C ARG A 48 6.43 -0.24 1.42
N GLY A 49 7.52 0.33 1.03
CA GLY A 49 8.11 1.50 1.70
C GLY A 49 8.85 2.37 0.70
N TYR A 50 9.58 3.35 1.19
CA TYR A 50 10.34 4.24 0.34
C TYR A 50 11.47 3.50 -0.38
N LYS A 51 11.59 3.81 -1.66
CA LYS A 51 12.76 3.59 -2.50
C LYS A 51 13.58 4.90 -2.50
N GLU A 52 14.83 4.87 -2.91
CA GLU A 52 15.67 6.07 -2.96
C GLU A 52 15.34 6.98 -4.18
N GLU A 53 14.08 7.08 -4.53
CA GLU A 53 13.61 7.95 -5.59
C GLU A 53 13.10 9.24 -4.97
N GLY A 54 13.97 10.26 -4.99
CA GLY A 54 13.66 11.58 -4.48
C GLY A 54 13.57 12.62 -5.60
N THR A 55 12.49 13.37 -5.64
CA THR A 55 12.33 14.57 -6.45
C THR A 55 11.49 15.57 -5.68
N ILE A 56 11.52 16.83 -6.11
CA ILE A 56 10.64 17.86 -5.52
C ILE A 56 9.25 17.68 -6.11
N THR A 57 8.31 17.22 -5.30
CA THR A 57 6.92 17.01 -5.69
C THR A 57 5.99 17.04 -4.48
N THR A 58 4.70 16.81 -4.68
CA THR A 58 3.73 16.74 -3.59
C THR A 58 3.92 15.49 -2.73
N PRO A 59 3.49 15.51 -1.45
CA PRO A 59 3.55 14.31 -0.61
C PRO A 59 2.79 13.12 -1.18
N PHE A 60 1.66 13.33 -1.83
CA PHE A 60 0.91 12.25 -2.48
C PHE A 60 1.66 11.68 -3.69
N ASP A 61 2.21 12.54 -4.55
CA ASP A 61 3.00 12.10 -5.70
C ASP A 61 4.26 11.34 -5.27
N MET A 62 4.88 11.73 -4.17
CA MET A 62 6.01 11.00 -3.60
C MET A 62 5.60 9.56 -3.21
N ARG A 63 4.41 9.37 -2.68
CA ARG A 63 3.88 8.02 -2.40
C ARG A 63 3.62 7.24 -3.68
N VAL A 64 3.11 7.89 -4.73
CA VAL A 64 2.91 7.25 -6.05
C VAL A 64 4.23 6.79 -6.63
N LEU A 65 5.27 7.60 -6.58
CA LEU A 65 6.61 7.24 -7.05
C LEU A 65 7.21 6.04 -6.28
N ASN A 66 6.81 5.84 -5.04
CA ASN A 66 7.25 4.74 -4.19
C ASN A 66 6.25 3.57 -4.14
N ASP A 67 5.18 3.59 -4.92
CA ASP A 67 4.14 2.55 -5.00
C ASP A 67 3.43 2.28 -3.66
N ILE A 68 3.31 3.28 -2.80
CA ILE A 68 2.66 3.19 -1.48
C ILE A 68 1.43 4.08 -1.34
N ASP A 69 0.96 4.64 -2.42
CA ASP A 69 -0.31 5.36 -2.47
C ASP A 69 -1.50 4.39 -2.44
N ARG A 70 -2.68 4.91 -2.18
CA ARG A 70 -3.89 4.10 -2.06
C ARG A 70 -4.25 3.33 -3.34
N PHE A 71 -3.96 3.86 -4.51
CA PHE A 71 -4.26 3.19 -5.79
C PHE A 71 -3.36 1.96 -5.98
N ASP A 72 -2.07 2.12 -5.73
CA ASP A 72 -1.11 1.01 -5.80
C ASP A 72 -1.40 -0.06 -4.74
N LEU A 73 -1.80 0.33 -3.52
CA LEU A 73 -2.16 -0.61 -2.47
C LEU A 73 -3.43 -1.41 -2.81
N VAL A 74 -4.40 -0.81 -3.49
CA VAL A 74 -5.58 -1.53 -4.00
C VAL A 74 -5.15 -2.55 -5.06
N ILE A 75 -4.30 -2.18 -6.00
CA ILE A 75 -3.76 -3.10 -7.01
C ILE A 75 -3.04 -4.27 -6.34
N ASP A 76 -2.14 -4.00 -5.41
CA ASP A 76 -1.42 -5.02 -4.65
C ASP A 76 -2.37 -6.02 -3.96
N THR A 77 -3.40 -5.50 -3.32
CA THR A 77 -4.39 -6.32 -2.61
C THR A 77 -5.19 -7.19 -3.58
N VAL A 78 -5.69 -6.61 -4.66
CA VAL A 78 -6.53 -7.31 -5.65
C VAL A 78 -5.74 -8.40 -6.36
N GLN A 79 -4.48 -8.18 -6.67
CA GLN A 79 -3.59 -9.19 -7.29
C GLN A 79 -3.44 -10.46 -6.42
N ARG A 80 -3.65 -10.34 -5.11
CA ARG A 80 -3.56 -11.45 -4.15
C ARG A 80 -4.91 -12.06 -3.81
N LEU A 81 -5.97 -11.65 -4.50
CA LEU A 81 -7.34 -12.13 -4.33
C LEU A 81 -7.87 -12.73 -5.65
N PRO A 82 -7.37 -13.90 -6.06
CA PRO A 82 -7.76 -14.53 -7.33
C PRO A 82 -9.26 -14.85 -7.42
N GLN A 83 -9.94 -14.98 -6.28
CA GLN A 83 -11.37 -15.20 -6.20
C GLN A 83 -12.23 -14.04 -6.76
N LEU A 84 -11.64 -12.85 -6.92
CA LEU A 84 -12.35 -11.70 -7.51
C LEU A 84 -12.51 -11.80 -9.03
N GLY A 85 -11.70 -12.59 -9.71
CA GLY A 85 -11.80 -12.83 -11.15
C GLY A 85 -11.89 -11.54 -11.98
N ASN A 86 -12.93 -11.41 -12.79
CA ASN A 86 -13.15 -10.25 -13.66
C ASN A 86 -13.37 -8.94 -12.88
N ARG A 87 -13.94 -9.00 -11.68
CA ARG A 87 -14.10 -7.82 -10.82
C ARG A 87 -12.74 -7.29 -10.38
N GLY A 88 -11.81 -8.19 -10.06
CA GLY A 88 -10.43 -7.83 -9.73
C GLY A 88 -9.72 -7.17 -10.92
N ALA A 89 -9.83 -7.75 -12.12
CA ALA A 89 -9.25 -7.17 -13.33
C ALA A 89 -9.80 -5.77 -13.62
N TYR A 90 -11.09 -5.56 -13.45
CA TYR A 90 -11.73 -4.25 -13.60
C TYR A 90 -11.18 -3.22 -12.60
N LEU A 91 -11.05 -3.61 -11.31
CA LEU A 91 -10.50 -2.73 -10.28
C LEU A 91 -9.05 -2.34 -10.56
N ILE A 92 -8.22 -3.29 -10.98
CA ILE A 92 -6.83 -3.03 -11.35
C ILE A 92 -6.77 -2.04 -12.50
N GLN A 93 -7.59 -2.23 -13.54
CA GLN A 93 -7.64 -1.30 -14.66
C GLN A 93 -8.07 0.10 -14.23
N LYS A 94 -9.11 0.21 -13.41
CA LYS A 94 -9.59 1.48 -12.86
C LYS A 94 -8.52 2.20 -12.06
N MET A 95 -7.76 1.48 -11.23
CA MET A 95 -6.66 2.07 -10.44
C MET A 95 -5.51 2.51 -11.33
N ASN A 96 -5.16 1.74 -12.34
CA ASN A 96 -4.14 2.14 -13.33
C ASN A 96 -4.54 3.40 -14.09
N ASP A 97 -5.80 3.51 -14.49
CA ASP A 97 -6.33 4.70 -15.16
C ASP A 97 -6.21 5.94 -14.24
N LYS A 98 -6.48 5.77 -12.95
CA LYS A 98 -6.30 6.84 -11.96
C LYS A 98 -4.83 7.24 -11.78
N LEU A 99 -3.92 6.30 -11.80
CA LEU A 99 -2.48 6.58 -11.73
C LEU A 99 -1.99 7.33 -12.96
N VAL A 100 -2.47 6.98 -14.15
CA VAL A 100 -2.15 7.69 -15.39
C VAL A 100 -2.69 9.13 -15.34
N GLU A 101 -3.95 9.30 -14.93
CA GLU A 101 -4.61 10.60 -14.77
C GLU A 101 -3.84 11.48 -13.77
N HIS A 102 -3.46 10.92 -12.62
CA HIS A 102 -2.66 11.63 -11.61
C HIS A 102 -1.32 12.09 -12.18
N ARG A 103 -0.59 11.21 -12.86
CA ARG A 103 0.72 11.51 -13.43
C ARG A 103 0.63 12.64 -14.45
N GLN A 104 -0.36 12.60 -15.32
CA GLN A 104 -0.57 13.65 -16.31
C GLN A 104 -0.95 14.98 -15.63
N TYR A 105 -1.83 14.94 -14.64
CA TYR A 105 -2.28 16.15 -13.92
C TYR A 105 -1.13 16.83 -13.16
N ILE A 106 -0.31 16.05 -12.46
CA ILE A 106 0.87 16.57 -11.73
C ILE A 106 1.86 17.24 -12.69
N LYS A 107 2.06 16.61 -13.85
CA LYS A 107 2.96 17.15 -14.88
C LYS A 107 2.46 18.49 -15.44
N ASP A 108 1.16 18.61 -15.62
CA ASP A 108 0.55 19.82 -16.24
C ASP A 108 0.31 20.94 -15.23
N ASN A 109 0.02 20.62 -13.98
CA ASN A 109 -0.45 21.58 -12.97
C ASN A 109 0.48 21.72 -11.74
N GLY A 110 1.38 20.77 -11.50
CA GLY A 110 2.29 20.78 -10.35
C GLY A 110 1.62 20.57 -8.99
N VAL A 111 0.34 20.18 -8.97
CA VAL A 111 -0.45 19.91 -7.76
C VAL A 111 -1.25 18.63 -7.95
N ASP A 112 -1.71 18.04 -6.85
CA ASP A 112 -2.52 16.82 -6.89
C ASP A 112 -3.90 17.05 -7.52
N LEU A 113 -4.49 15.99 -8.05
CA LEU A 113 -5.88 15.98 -8.50
C LEU A 113 -6.82 16.55 -7.43
N PRO A 114 -7.85 17.32 -7.81
CA PRO A 114 -8.81 17.86 -6.85
C PRO A 114 -9.47 16.79 -5.97
N GLU A 115 -9.79 15.62 -6.52
CA GLU A 115 -10.37 14.49 -5.77
C GLU A 115 -9.39 13.90 -4.75
N VAL A 116 -8.09 13.92 -5.02
CA VAL A 116 -7.05 13.49 -4.09
C VAL A 116 -6.94 14.49 -2.93
N ARG A 117 -6.96 15.77 -3.23
CA ARG A 117 -6.88 16.85 -2.24
C ARG A 117 -8.11 16.92 -1.35
N ALA A 118 -9.28 16.65 -1.89
CA ALA A 118 -10.56 16.70 -1.17
C ALA A 118 -10.87 15.42 -0.40
N TRP A 119 -10.15 14.33 -0.65
CA TRP A 119 -10.43 13.04 -0.03
C TRP A 119 -10.23 13.05 1.48
N LYS A 120 -11.21 12.49 2.19
CA LYS A 120 -11.18 12.33 3.64
C LYS A 120 -11.49 10.89 4.01
N TRP A 121 -10.85 10.38 5.05
CA TRP A 121 -10.96 9.00 5.46
C TRP A 121 -12.37 8.56 5.88
N ASN A 122 -13.16 9.42 6.48
CA ASN A 122 -14.46 9.09 7.07
C ASN A 122 -15.58 10.02 6.61
N ASP A 123 -15.64 10.38 5.34
CA ASP A 123 -16.71 11.24 4.83
C ASP A 123 -18.03 10.51 4.51
N GLY A 124 -18.15 9.24 4.87
CA GLY A 124 -19.34 8.43 4.62
C GLY A 124 -19.56 8.04 3.17
N LYS A 125 -18.75 8.54 2.26
CA LYS A 125 -18.70 8.13 0.87
C LYS A 125 -17.66 7.02 0.77
N GLY A 126 -18.13 5.80 0.94
CA GLY A 126 -17.29 4.64 0.63
C GLY A 126 -16.65 4.83 -0.74
N VAL A 127 -15.45 4.28 -0.90
CA VAL A 127 -14.86 4.18 -2.24
C VAL A 127 -15.92 3.47 -3.10
N GLU A 128 -16.55 4.19 -4.02
CA GLU A 128 -17.39 3.55 -5.03
C GLU A 128 -16.50 2.61 -5.82
N VAL A 129 -16.67 1.36 -5.50
CA VAL A 129 -15.96 0.28 -6.16
C VAL A 129 -16.74 -0.17 -7.37
#